data_96a9275cc2b897fbe0475156a12c2b23
#
_entry.id   96a9275cc2b897fbe0475156a12c2b23
#
_cell.length_a   1.000
_cell.length_b   1.000
_cell.length_c   1.000
_cell.angle_alpha   90.00
_cell.angle_beta   90.00
_cell.angle_gamma   90.00
#
_symmetry.space_group_name_H-M   'P 1'
#
loop_
_entity.id
_entity.type
_entity.pdbx_description
1 polymer ?
#
loop_
_entity_poly.entity_id
_entity_poly.type
_entity_poly.pdbx_seq_one_letter_code
_entity_poly.pdbx_strand_id
1 'polypeptide(L)'
;MKKTSLTLSTLAAAAALLSPMAPAQAQQKFMTIGTGGVTGVYYAAGGAICRLVNKDRAKHGIRCSVESTGGSVFNVNTIKAGELDLGF
;
A
#
# COMPACT_ATOMS: atom_id res chain seq x y z
N MET A 1 -32.96 -7.82 41.26
CA MET A 1 -33.12 -7.81 39.80
C MET A 1 -32.21 -6.83 39.08
N LYS A 2 -32.02 -5.61 39.63
CA LYS A 2 -31.11 -4.64 39.04
C LYS A 2 -29.63 -5.04 39.13
N LYS A 3 -29.26 -5.91 40.07
CA LYS A 3 -27.86 -6.37 40.27
C LYS A 3 -27.37 -7.36 39.23
N THR A 4 -28.26 -8.10 38.59
CA THR A 4 -27.89 -9.09 37.55
C THR A 4 -27.56 -8.47 36.22
N SER A 5 -28.19 -7.36 35.85
CA SER A 5 -27.89 -6.66 34.60
C SER A 5 -26.54 -5.90 34.63
N LEU A 6 -26.15 -5.40 35.80
CA LEU A 6 -24.86 -4.76 36.01
C LEU A 6 -23.69 -5.75 35.89
N THR A 7 -23.86 -6.96 36.40
CA THR A 7 -22.84 -8.02 36.28
C THR A 7 -22.62 -8.49 34.86
N LEU A 8 -23.68 -8.59 34.06
CA LEU A 8 -23.59 -8.95 32.65
C LEU A 8 -22.88 -7.90 31.83
N SER A 9 -23.10 -6.58 32.08
CA SER A 9 -22.42 -5.51 31.40
C SER A 9 -20.92 -5.48 31.70
N THR A 10 -20.54 -5.77 32.93
CA THR A 10 -19.13 -5.83 33.34
C THR A 10 -18.40 -6.99 32.68
N LEU A 11 -19.03 -8.15 32.55
CA LEU A 11 -18.45 -9.31 31.88
C LEU A 11 -18.27 -9.07 30.38
N ALA A 12 -19.22 -8.41 29.71
CA ALA A 12 -19.12 -8.08 28.31
C ALA A 12 -17.95 -7.09 28.03
N ALA A 13 -17.77 -6.10 28.89
CA ALA A 13 -16.66 -5.14 28.79
C ALA A 13 -15.31 -5.83 29.00
N ALA A 14 -15.21 -6.74 29.97
CA ALA A 14 -14.00 -7.50 30.25
C ALA A 14 -13.64 -8.44 29.07
N ALA A 15 -14.62 -9.08 28.45
CA ALA A 15 -14.41 -9.92 27.28
C ALA A 15 -13.90 -9.12 26.08
N ALA A 16 -14.40 -7.91 25.87
CA ALA A 16 -13.91 -7.02 24.80
C ALA A 16 -12.45 -6.59 25.02
N LEU A 17 -12.05 -6.35 26.27
CA LEU A 17 -10.68 -5.98 26.62
C LEU A 17 -9.69 -7.16 26.52
N LEU A 18 -10.19 -8.39 26.66
CA LEU A 18 -9.39 -9.61 26.59
C LEU A 18 -9.34 -10.21 25.20
N SER A 19 -10.14 -9.70 24.25
CA SER A 19 -10.09 -10.16 22.85
C SER A 19 -8.71 -9.86 22.27
N PRO A 20 -8.00 -10.85 21.72
CA PRO A 20 -6.73 -10.59 21.05
C PRO A 20 -6.99 -9.65 19.89
N MET A 21 -6.28 -8.55 19.87
CA MET A 21 -6.27 -7.67 18.71
C MET A 21 -5.70 -8.46 17.54
N ALA A 22 -6.42 -8.53 16.43
CA ALA A 22 -5.87 -9.08 15.21
C ALA A 22 -4.55 -8.36 14.91
N PRO A 23 -3.47 -9.09 14.54
CA PRO A 23 -2.23 -8.44 14.16
C PRO A 23 -2.53 -7.43 13.07
N ALA A 24 -2.09 -6.20 13.28
CA ALA A 24 -2.24 -5.15 12.29
C ALA A 24 -1.59 -5.65 11.00
N GLN A 25 -2.40 -5.98 10.00
CA GLN A 25 -1.86 -6.26 8.68
C GLN A 25 -1.19 -4.98 8.18
N ALA A 26 0.05 -5.10 7.76
CA ALA A 26 0.74 -4.00 7.13
C ALA A 26 -0.17 -3.43 6.03
N GLN A 27 -0.54 -2.18 6.13
CA GLN A 27 -1.31 -1.53 5.08
C GLN A 27 -0.55 -1.63 3.78
N GLN A 28 -1.20 -2.16 2.77
CA GLN A 28 -0.63 -2.22 1.43
C GLN A 28 -0.41 -0.81 0.92
N LYS A 29 0.83 -0.50 0.54
CA LYS A 29 1.21 0.76 -0.07
C LYS A 29 1.35 0.57 -1.57
N PHE A 30 0.84 1.52 -2.32
CA PHE A 30 0.98 1.53 -3.77
C PHE A 30 2.14 2.44 -4.15
N MET A 31 2.99 1.95 -5.06
CA MET A 31 4.11 2.69 -5.60
C MET A 31 4.00 2.66 -7.12
N THR A 32 4.03 3.83 -7.75
CA THR A 32 3.92 3.95 -9.19
C THR A 32 5.19 4.54 -9.77
N ILE A 33 5.70 3.91 -10.83
CA ILE A 33 6.88 4.37 -11.55
C ILE A 33 6.44 4.95 -12.90
N GLY A 34 6.66 6.23 -13.09
CA GLY A 34 6.49 6.89 -14.39
C GLY A 34 7.60 6.48 -15.34
N THR A 35 7.25 6.16 -16.55
CA THR A 35 8.18 5.62 -17.54
C THR A 35 8.22 6.48 -18.80
N GLY A 36 7.79 5.95 -19.90
CA GLY A 36 7.71 6.58 -21.21
C GLY A 36 6.70 5.84 -22.06
N GLY A 37 6.89 5.81 -23.36
CA GLY A 37 6.01 5.06 -24.26
C GLY A 37 6.10 3.56 -24.03
N VAL A 38 5.00 2.85 -24.21
CA VAL A 38 4.90 1.38 -23.96
C VAL A 38 5.87 0.55 -24.80
N THR A 39 6.34 1.07 -25.94
CA THR A 39 7.35 0.41 -26.77
C THR A 39 8.77 0.83 -26.43
N GLY A 40 8.94 1.74 -25.49
CA GLY A 40 10.23 2.27 -25.10
C GLY A 40 10.92 1.49 -23.99
N VAL A 41 12.20 1.80 -23.81
CA VAL A 41 13.06 1.13 -22.83
C VAL A 41 12.60 1.35 -21.40
N TYR A 42 12.16 2.56 -21.07
CA TYR A 42 11.79 2.89 -19.70
C TYR A 42 10.57 2.11 -19.20
N TYR A 43 9.60 1.90 -20.06
CA TYR A 43 8.43 1.11 -19.69
C TYR A 43 8.83 -0.34 -19.37
N ALA A 44 9.67 -0.95 -20.19
CA ALA A 44 10.18 -2.30 -19.95
C ALA A 44 11.04 -2.36 -18.69
N ALA A 45 11.92 -1.39 -18.49
CA ALA A 45 12.78 -1.32 -17.30
C ALA A 45 11.96 -1.13 -16.02
N GLY A 46 11.00 -0.21 -16.04
CA GLY A 46 10.09 0.01 -14.91
C GLY A 46 9.27 -1.25 -14.58
N GLY A 47 8.81 -1.95 -15.60
CA GLY A 47 8.09 -3.21 -15.43
C GLY A 47 8.95 -4.28 -14.77
N ALA A 48 10.22 -4.38 -15.14
CA ALA A 48 11.17 -5.31 -14.53
C ALA A 48 11.40 -4.97 -13.04
N ILE A 49 11.56 -3.69 -12.72
CA ILE A 49 11.71 -3.21 -11.34
C ILE A 49 10.47 -3.58 -10.54
N CYS A 50 9.28 -3.30 -11.05
CA CYS A 50 8.03 -3.61 -10.35
C CYS A 50 7.85 -5.11 -10.13
N ARG A 51 8.25 -5.95 -11.07
CA ARG A 51 8.20 -7.42 -10.88
C ARG A 51 9.08 -7.84 -9.70
N LEU A 52 10.27 -7.28 -9.57
CA LEU A 52 11.16 -7.56 -8.44
C LEU A 52 10.58 -7.06 -7.12
N VAL A 53 10.05 -5.86 -7.09
CA VAL A 53 9.41 -5.31 -5.90
C VAL A 53 8.21 -6.17 -5.48
N ASN A 54 7.34 -6.51 -6.43
CA ASN A 54 6.11 -7.25 -6.15
C ASN A 54 6.36 -8.68 -5.70
N LYS A 55 7.51 -9.24 -6.03
CA LYS A 55 7.90 -10.60 -5.62
C LYS A 55 7.87 -10.76 -4.10
N ASP A 56 8.29 -9.73 -3.38
CA ASP A 56 8.36 -9.76 -1.92
C ASP A 56 7.26 -8.92 -1.25
N ARG A 57 6.19 -8.59 -1.97
CA ARG A 57 5.11 -7.73 -1.44
C ARG A 57 4.44 -8.27 -0.18
N ALA A 58 4.42 -9.58 0.00
CA ALA A 58 3.90 -10.20 1.22
C ALA A 58 4.72 -9.81 2.46
N LYS A 59 6.01 -9.49 2.28
CA LYS A 59 6.92 -9.09 3.35
C LYS A 59 6.87 -7.59 3.62
N HIS A 60 6.91 -6.76 2.57
CA HIS A 60 7.03 -5.31 2.73
C HIS A 60 5.74 -4.53 2.47
N GLY A 61 4.70 -5.18 1.95
CA GLY A 61 3.40 -4.54 1.71
C GLY A 61 3.37 -3.51 0.59
N ILE A 62 4.39 -3.45 -0.26
CA ILE A 62 4.47 -2.49 -1.37
C ILE A 62 4.03 -3.16 -2.65
N ARG A 63 3.05 -2.57 -3.32
CA ARG A 63 2.62 -2.96 -4.66
C ARG A 63 3.11 -1.94 -5.66
N CYS A 64 3.95 -2.38 -6.57
CA CYS A 64 4.56 -1.56 -7.60
C CYS A 64 3.82 -1.70 -8.93
N SER A 65 3.54 -0.59 -9.57
CA SER A 65 2.98 -0.56 -10.92
C SER A 65 3.71 0.46 -11.77
N VAL A 66 3.71 0.24 -13.08
CA VAL A 66 4.32 1.17 -14.03
C VAL A 66 3.24 1.98 -14.72
N GLU A 67 3.57 3.21 -15.05
CA GLU A 67 2.71 4.09 -15.82
C GLU A 67 3.45 4.55 -17.08
N SER A 68 2.82 4.37 -18.23
CA SER A 68 3.31 4.94 -19.47
C SER A 68 3.04 6.44 -19.47
N THR A 69 4.07 7.23 -19.74
CA THR A 69 4.01 8.69 -19.68
C THR A 69 4.64 9.33 -20.89
N GLY A 70 4.60 10.65 -20.96
CA GLY A 70 5.28 11.42 -22.00
C GLY A 70 6.79 11.50 -21.85
N GLY A 71 7.37 10.94 -20.79
CA GLY A 71 8.81 10.89 -20.57
C GLY A 71 9.29 11.62 -19.34
N SER A 72 10.60 11.84 -19.26
CA SER A 72 11.29 12.28 -18.05
C SER A 72 10.83 13.64 -17.52
N VAL A 73 10.58 14.61 -18.37
CA VAL A 73 10.11 15.93 -17.95
C VAL A 73 8.74 15.83 -17.29
N PHE A 74 7.83 15.10 -17.92
CA PHE A 74 6.52 14.82 -17.34
C PHE A 74 6.66 14.13 -15.99
N ASN A 75 7.51 13.12 -15.91
CA ASN A 75 7.69 12.33 -14.69
C ASN A 75 8.20 13.20 -13.53
N VAL A 76 9.19 14.03 -13.77
CA VAL A 76 9.73 14.93 -12.73
C VAL A 76 8.66 15.90 -12.23
N ASN A 77 7.90 16.49 -13.13
CA ASN A 77 6.84 17.42 -12.74
C ASN A 77 5.73 16.73 -11.97
N THR A 78 5.40 15.50 -12.35
CA THR A 78 4.37 14.71 -11.68
C THR A 78 4.82 14.24 -10.30
N ILE A 79 6.10 13.90 -10.13
CA ILE A 79 6.70 13.62 -8.83
C ILE A 79 6.63 14.85 -7.92
N LYS A 80 6.99 16.03 -8.45
CA LYS A 80 6.88 17.28 -7.70
C LYS A 80 5.47 17.58 -7.23
N ALA A 81 4.48 17.25 -8.04
CA ALA A 81 3.07 17.43 -7.71
C ALA A 81 2.56 16.40 -6.68
N GLY A 82 3.35 15.41 -6.32
CA GLY A 82 2.96 14.36 -5.39
C GLY A 82 2.06 13.28 -5.99
N GLU A 83 1.98 13.20 -7.31
CA GLU A 83 1.09 12.27 -8.02
C GLU A 83 1.82 11.06 -8.59
N LEU A 84 3.13 11.00 -8.42
CA LEU A 84 3.97 9.91 -8.89
C LEU A 84 5.09 9.71 -7.90
N ASP A 85 5.43 8.46 -7.59
CA ASP A 85 6.44 8.15 -6.58
C ASP A 85 7.85 8.15 -7.14
N LEU A 86 8.02 7.52 -8.29
CA LEU A 86 9.30 7.38 -8.98
C LEU A 86 9.13 7.64 -10.46
N GLY A 87 10.24 7.90 -11.14
CA GLY A 87 10.20 8.09 -12.58
C GLY A 87 11.59 8.05 -13.20
N PHE A 88 11.60 7.68 -14.44
CA PHE A 88 12.78 7.80 -15.27
C PHE A 88 12.93 9.19 -15.80
#